data_1201da90ea22e4083ef86001b1a6d3a2
#
_entry.id   1201da90ea22e4083ef86001b1a6d3a2
#
_cell.length_a   1.000
_cell.length_b   1.000
_cell.length_c   1.000
_cell.angle_alpha   90.00
_cell.angle_beta   90.00
_cell.angle_gamma   90.00
#
_symmetry.space_group_name_H-M   'P 1'
#
loop_
_entity.id
_entity.type
_entity.pdbx_description
1 polymer ?
#
loop_
_entity_poly.entity_id
_entity_poly.type
_entity_poly.pdbx_seq_one_letter_code
_entity_poly.pdbx_strand_id
1 'polypeptide(L)'
;MDSTLKRTWAEIDLDALAHNYKTLRDRIGANVKFLGVVKADAYGHGSVQVSRLLQELGADYLAVSSIDEAIELRLNDITMPILILGHTPKEQVSRLIEYNITQAVTCKAKALEYSEEAVKCGGTLKIHIKVDTGMSRLGYLCDGDYFDTGVEGICEGCSLPGLYAEGIFTHFAVSDEPGDACKAYTEHQFQLFTDVIKSVEEKLGRRFAIRHCANTXXXXXXLPRNMARYGKTGTFVIRLWRIRRRTWT
;
A
#
# COMPACT_ATOMS: atom_id res chain seq x y z
N MET A 1 33.66 -6.01 10.78
CA MET A 1 33.75 -4.83 11.67
C MET A 1 33.82 -5.30 13.11
N ASP A 2 34.76 -4.73 13.85
CA ASP A 2 34.98 -5.12 15.24
C ASP A 2 33.81 -4.66 16.12
N SER A 3 33.08 -5.61 16.69
CA SER A 3 31.88 -5.36 17.51
C SER A 3 32.19 -4.65 18.84
N THR A 4 33.46 -4.62 19.24
CA THR A 4 33.85 -4.04 20.55
C THR A 4 33.80 -2.51 20.59
N LEU A 5 33.67 -1.85 19.43
CA LEU A 5 33.68 -0.39 19.35
C LEU A 5 32.29 0.27 19.28
N LYS A 6 31.21 -0.52 19.28
CA LYS A 6 29.84 0.04 19.21
C LYS A 6 29.28 0.29 20.60
N ARG A 7 28.92 1.56 20.88
CA ARG A 7 28.27 1.96 22.15
C ARG A 7 26.78 1.64 22.14
N THR A 8 26.18 1.59 20.95
CA THR A 8 24.72 1.40 20.79
C THR A 8 24.45 0.65 19.51
N TRP A 9 23.53 -0.30 19.56
CA TRP A 9 23.04 -1.00 18.34
C TRP A 9 21.57 -1.35 18.49
N ALA A 10 20.90 -1.55 17.36
CA ALA A 10 19.56 -2.12 17.32
C ALA A 10 19.67 -3.60 16.95
N GLU A 11 19.01 -4.45 17.71
CA GLU A 11 18.94 -5.89 17.45
C GLU A 11 17.55 -6.21 16.91
N ILE A 12 17.48 -6.72 15.68
CA ILE A 12 16.21 -7.03 15.01
C ILE A 12 16.01 -8.55 15.05
N ASP A 13 14.94 -8.96 15.69
CA ASP A 13 14.58 -10.37 15.86
C ASP A 13 13.65 -10.78 14.70
N LEU A 14 14.21 -11.49 13.72
CA LEU A 14 13.46 -11.95 12.54
C LEU A 14 12.45 -13.05 12.89
N ASP A 15 12.70 -13.86 13.92
CA ASP A 15 11.74 -14.87 14.36
C ASP A 15 10.50 -14.22 14.99
N ALA A 16 10.68 -13.13 15.73
CA ALA A 16 9.56 -12.34 16.24
C ALA A 16 8.75 -11.69 15.10
N LEU A 17 9.44 -11.22 14.04
CA LEU A 17 8.77 -10.69 12.86
C LEU A 17 7.97 -11.80 12.14
N ALA A 18 8.56 -12.98 11.97
CA ALA A 18 7.89 -14.13 11.38
C ALA A 18 6.65 -14.55 12.19
N HIS A 19 6.76 -14.56 13.52
CA HIS A 19 5.64 -14.85 14.41
C HIS A 19 4.52 -13.81 14.22
N ASN A 20 4.86 -12.52 14.19
CA ASN A 20 3.89 -11.45 13.98
C ASN A 20 3.19 -11.57 12.63
N TYR A 21 3.95 -11.87 11.57
CA TYR A 21 3.38 -12.09 10.24
C TYR A 21 2.37 -13.24 10.27
N LYS A 22 2.74 -14.40 10.82
CA LYS A 22 1.87 -15.58 10.92
C LYS A 22 0.59 -15.27 11.69
N THR A 23 0.71 -14.59 12.84
CA THR A 23 -0.43 -14.18 13.66
C THR A 23 -1.42 -13.31 12.88
N LEU A 24 -0.90 -12.33 12.13
CA LEU A 24 -1.73 -11.44 11.33
C LEU A 24 -2.31 -12.18 10.11
N ARG A 25 -1.53 -13.05 9.47
CA ARG A 25 -1.96 -13.87 8.34
C ARG A 25 -3.12 -14.78 8.73
N ASP A 26 -3.02 -15.45 9.89
CA ASP A 26 -4.08 -16.31 10.40
C ASP A 26 -5.36 -15.53 10.67
N ARG A 27 -5.22 -14.32 11.20
CA ARG A 27 -6.36 -13.45 11.51
C ARG A 27 -7.09 -12.95 10.27
N ILE A 28 -6.36 -12.58 9.19
CA ILE A 28 -6.98 -12.09 7.96
C ILE A 28 -7.47 -13.21 7.05
N GLY A 29 -6.92 -14.40 7.20
CA GLY A 29 -7.29 -15.59 6.40
C GLY A 29 -6.58 -15.65 5.05
N ALA A 30 -6.56 -16.85 4.48
CA ALA A 30 -5.80 -17.16 3.25
C ALA A 30 -6.30 -16.44 1.99
N ASN A 31 -7.57 -16.03 1.98
CA ASN A 31 -8.19 -15.40 0.80
C ASN A 31 -7.94 -13.89 0.69
N VAL A 32 -7.29 -13.30 1.69
CA VAL A 32 -7.00 -11.86 1.74
C VAL A 32 -5.51 -11.64 1.50
N LYS A 33 -5.17 -10.75 0.58
CA LYS A 33 -3.77 -10.44 0.26
C LYS A 33 -3.11 -9.63 1.38
N PHE A 34 -1.85 -9.93 1.64
CA PHE A 34 -1.02 -9.27 2.65
C PHE A 34 -0.03 -8.34 1.94
N LEU A 35 -0.09 -7.03 2.25
CA LEU A 35 0.87 -6.05 1.75
C LEU A 35 1.76 -5.58 2.90
N GLY A 36 3.04 -5.94 2.85
CA GLY A 36 4.04 -5.54 3.86
C GLY A 36 4.63 -4.16 3.58
N VAL A 37 4.51 -3.23 4.53
CA VAL A 37 5.08 -1.87 4.36
C VAL A 37 6.51 -1.86 4.90
N VAL A 38 7.48 -1.71 3.99
CA VAL A 38 8.92 -1.77 4.30
C VAL A 38 9.66 -0.46 3.97
N LYS A 39 8.94 0.64 3.83
CA LYS A 39 9.52 1.97 3.57
C LYS A 39 10.38 2.45 4.75
N ALA A 40 11.24 3.43 4.50
CA ALA A 40 12.16 4.02 5.47
C ALA A 40 13.00 2.93 6.17
N ASP A 41 13.61 2.08 5.34
CA ASP A 41 14.43 0.94 5.78
C ASP A 41 13.64 -0.01 6.71
N ALA A 42 12.38 -0.35 6.31
CA ALA A 42 11.42 -1.08 7.15
C ALA A 42 11.28 -0.40 8.52
N TYR A 43 11.27 0.93 8.51
CA TYR A 43 11.21 1.77 9.72
C TYR A 43 12.39 1.50 10.65
N GLY A 44 13.57 1.26 10.08
CA GLY A 44 14.80 1.00 10.80
C GLY A 44 15.02 -0.48 11.17
N HIS A 45 14.25 -1.39 10.59
CA HIS A 45 14.42 -2.84 10.85
C HIS A 45 15.26 -3.53 9.75
N GLY A 46 15.70 -2.80 8.72
CA GLY A 46 16.42 -3.37 7.59
C GLY A 46 15.48 -3.84 6.49
N SER A 47 15.22 -2.97 5.50
CA SER A 47 14.23 -3.23 4.43
C SER A 47 14.51 -4.51 3.66
N VAL A 48 15.78 -4.79 3.33
CA VAL A 48 16.18 -5.96 2.56
C VAL A 48 15.90 -7.25 3.36
N GLN A 49 16.36 -7.32 4.62
CA GLN A 49 16.19 -8.51 5.46
C GLN A 49 14.70 -8.79 5.73
N VAL A 50 13.95 -7.74 6.07
CA VAL A 50 12.50 -7.87 6.32
C VAL A 50 11.78 -8.31 5.04
N SER A 51 12.15 -7.76 3.87
CA SER A 51 11.52 -8.11 2.59
C SER A 51 11.81 -9.56 2.19
N ARG A 52 13.05 -10.04 2.40
CA ARG A 52 13.40 -11.45 2.17
C ARG A 52 12.53 -12.36 3.03
N LEU A 53 12.45 -12.06 4.32
CA LEU A 53 11.60 -12.83 5.24
C LEU A 53 10.13 -12.84 4.79
N LEU A 54 9.59 -11.67 4.42
CA LEU A 54 8.20 -11.57 3.95
C LEU A 54 7.98 -12.37 2.65
N GLN A 55 8.95 -12.32 1.74
CA GLN A 55 8.92 -13.09 0.49
C GLN A 55 8.93 -14.60 0.77
N GLU A 56 9.80 -15.07 1.67
CA GLU A 56 9.88 -16.48 2.09
C GLU A 56 8.60 -16.95 2.78
N LEU A 57 7.98 -16.07 3.57
CA LEU A 57 6.73 -16.37 4.28
C LEU A 57 5.48 -16.30 3.39
N GLY A 58 5.64 -15.86 2.14
CA GLY A 58 4.54 -15.81 1.18
C GLY A 58 3.64 -14.59 1.30
N ALA A 59 4.19 -13.44 1.66
CA ALA A 59 3.46 -12.17 1.55
C ALA A 59 3.16 -11.88 0.08
N ASP A 60 2.08 -11.17 -0.19
CA ASP A 60 1.59 -10.98 -1.57
C ASP A 60 2.19 -9.75 -2.25
N TYR A 61 2.55 -8.72 -1.47
CA TYR A 61 2.97 -7.42 -1.99
C TYR A 61 3.84 -6.70 -0.96
N LEU A 62 4.75 -5.84 -1.42
CA LEU A 62 5.48 -4.91 -0.55
C LEU A 62 5.09 -3.48 -0.89
N ALA A 63 5.27 -2.55 0.06
CA ALA A 63 5.08 -1.13 -0.18
C ALA A 63 6.24 -0.32 0.38
N VAL A 64 6.70 0.63 -0.43
CA VAL A 64 7.81 1.54 -0.11
C VAL A 64 7.37 2.99 -0.34
N SER A 65 8.22 3.97 -0.01
CA SER A 65 7.89 5.39 -0.21
C SER A 65 8.49 5.98 -1.49
N SER A 66 9.56 5.41 -2.01
CA SER A 66 10.29 6.00 -3.15
C SER A 66 10.78 4.94 -4.13
N ILE A 67 11.17 5.40 -5.31
CA ILE A 67 11.74 4.54 -6.35
C ILE A 67 13.09 3.96 -5.91
N ASP A 68 13.89 4.74 -5.17
CA ASP A 68 15.21 4.27 -4.72
C ASP A 68 15.06 3.08 -3.76
N GLU A 69 14.12 3.15 -2.82
CA GLU A 69 13.80 2.02 -1.94
C GLU A 69 13.35 0.79 -2.73
N ALA A 70 12.51 0.99 -3.74
CA ALA A 70 12.02 -0.11 -4.57
C ALA A 70 13.15 -0.77 -5.37
N ILE A 71 14.03 0.03 -5.96
CA ILE A 71 15.18 -0.47 -6.75
C ILE A 71 16.18 -1.18 -5.83
N GLU A 72 16.45 -0.64 -4.64
CA GLU A 72 17.29 -1.32 -3.65
C GLU A 72 16.80 -2.75 -3.39
N LEU A 73 15.48 -2.91 -3.19
CA LEU A 73 14.90 -4.24 -2.99
C LEU A 73 15.11 -5.14 -4.22
N ARG A 74 14.88 -4.60 -5.44
CA ARG A 74 15.09 -5.36 -6.68
C ARG A 74 16.54 -5.83 -6.84
N LEU A 75 17.51 -4.94 -6.54
CA LEU A 75 18.95 -5.28 -6.60
C LEU A 75 19.37 -6.29 -5.53
N ASN A 76 18.51 -6.56 -4.56
CA ASN A 76 18.73 -7.56 -3.50
C ASN A 76 17.82 -8.78 -3.67
N ASP A 77 17.41 -9.10 -4.91
CA ASP A 77 16.69 -10.31 -5.31
C ASP A 77 15.26 -10.41 -4.75
N ILE A 78 14.66 -9.26 -4.44
CA ILE A 78 13.23 -9.24 -4.07
C ILE A 78 12.41 -9.22 -5.37
N THR A 79 11.74 -10.32 -5.67
CA THR A 79 10.98 -10.49 -6.92
C THR A 79 9.48 -10.24 -6.77
N MET A 80 8.97 -10.27 -5.55
CA MET A 80 7.54 -10.05 -5.28
C MET A 80 7.09 -8.64 -5.70
N PRO A 81 5.80 -8.40 -5.96
CA PRO A 81 5.31 -7.08 -6.36
C PRO A 81 5.62 -5.99 -5.34
N ILE A 82 6.00 -4.79 -5.83
CA ILE A 82 6.33 -3.63 -4.98
C ILE A 82 5.50 -2.43 -5.44
N LEU A 83 4.84 -1.78 -4.48
CA LEU A 83 4.05 -0.56 -4.68
C LEU A 83 4.77 0.64 -4.06
N ILE A 84 5.01 1.69 -4.85
CA ILE A 84 5.46 2.98 -4.31
C ILE A 84 4.22 3.76 -3.85
N LEU A 85 4.16 4.11 -2.56
CA LEU A 85 3.06 4.88 -1.97
C LEU A 85 3.23 6.39 -2.15
N GLY A 86 4.46 6.84 -2.40
CA GLY A 86 4.80 8.25 -2.57
C GLY A 86 4.81 8.68 -4.03
N HIS A 87 5.30 9.89 -4.25
CA HIS A 87 5.45 10.47 -5.58
C HIS A 87 6.76 10.00 -6.24
N THR A 88 6.69 9.69 -7.52
CA THR A 88 7.86 9.45 -8.37
C THR A 88 7.89 10.52 -9.47
N PRO A 89 9.02 11.20 -9.71
CA PRO A 89 9.13 12.11 -10.86
C PRO A 89 8.88 11.38 -12.19
N LYS A 90 8.22 12.04 -13.12
CA LYS A 90 7.85 11.44 -14.41
C LYS A 90 9.06 10.92 -15.20
N GLU A 91 10.21 11.56 -15.04
CA GLU A 91 11.48 11.17 -15.69
C GLU A 91 11.94 9.78 -15.26
N GLN A 92 11.39 9.23 -14.18
CA GLN A 92 11.73 7.90 -13.67
C GLN A 92 10.74 6.80 -14.13
N VAL A 93 9.75 7.13 -14.95
CA VAL A 93 8.73 6.17 -15.40
C VAL A 93 9.36 4.98 -16.13
N SER A 94 10.38 5.24 -16.97
CA SER A 94 11.11 4.16 -17.66
C SER A 94 11.70 3.15 -16.65
N ARG A 95 12.26 3.66 -15.54
CA ARG A 95 12.83 2.79 -14.50
C ARG A 95 11.74 2.02 -13.73
N LEU A 96 10.56 2.65 -13.49
CA LEU A 96 9.43 1.94 -12.88
C LEU A 96 9.03 0.73 -13.73
N ILE A 97 8.98 0.92 -15.05
CA ILE A 97 8.63 -0.14 -16.01
C ILE A 97 9.74 -1.20 -16.04
N GLU A 98 11.00 -0.78 -16.19
CA GLU A 98 12.19 -1.65 -16.25
C GLU A 98 12.27 -2.58 -15.03
N TYR A 99 12.08 -2.02 -13.82
CA TYR A 99 12.17 -2.78 -12.58
C TYR A 99 10.85 -3.41 -12.16
N ASN A 100 9.80 -3.33 -13.00
CA ASN A 100 8.47 -3.88 -12.73
C ASN A 100 7.94 -3.41 -11.35
N ILE A 101 7.93 -2.09 -11.15
CA ILE A 101 7.48 -1.45 -9.91
C ILE A 101 6.12 -0.79 -10.16
N THR A 102 5.17 -0.99 -9.26
CA THR A 102 3.83 -0.40 -9.32
C THR A 102 3.84 0.97 -8.65
N GLN A 103 3.17 1.96 -9.23
CA GLN A 103 3.14 3.34 -8.75
C GLN A 103 1.75 3.74 -8.24
N ALA A 104 1.68 4.36 -7.07
CA ALA A 104 0.43 4.99 -6.61
C ALA A 104 0.17 6.27 -7.41
N VAL A 105 -1.08 6.43 -7.88
CA VAL A 105 -1.53 7.62 -8.60
C VAL A 105 -2.57 8.35 -7.76
N THR A 106 -2.30 9.62 -7.48
CA THR A 106 -3.05 10.40 -6.50
C THR A 106 -3.96 11.47 -7.12
N CYS A 107 -3.80 11.76 -8.42
CA CYS A 107 -4.62 12.75 -9.11
C CYS A 107 -4.50 12.58 -10.64
N LYS A 108 -5.43 13.18 -11.35
CA LYS A 108 -5.50 13.15 -12.82
C LYS A 108 -4.21 13.69 -13.48
N ALA A 109 -3.66 14.78 -12.95
CA ALA A 109 -2.42 15.36 -13.52
C ALA A 109 -1.26 14.35 -13.48
N LYS A 110 -1.10 13.61 -12.38
CA LYS A 110 -0.06 12.57 -12.29
C LYS A 110 -0.35 11.39 -13.21
N ALA A 111 -1.61 10.99 -13.36
CA ALA A 111 -1.98 9.95 -14.32
C ALA A 111 -1.56 10.35 -15.75
N LEU A 112 -1.84 11.59 -16.13
CA LEU A 112 -1.46 12.11 -17.47
C LEU A 112 0.06 12.10 -17.65
N GLU A 113 0.83 12.65 -16.70
CA GLU A 113 2.30 12.65 -16.76
C GLU A 113 2.87 11.24 -16.93
N TYR A 114 2.38 10.30 -16.13
CA TYR A 114 2.86 8.91 -16.18
C TYR A 114 2.45 8.21 -17.48
N SER A 115 1.24 8.48 -17.98
CA SER A 115 0.77 7.95 -19.25
C SER A 115 1.65 8.41 -20.41
N GLU A 116 1.89 9.72 -20.52
CA GLU A 116 2.75 10.30 -21.55
C GLU A 116 4.13 9.64 -21.58
N GLU A 117 4.76 9.50 -20.40
CA GLU A 117 6.10 8.92 -20.33
C GLU A 117 6.09 7.40 -20.60
N ALA A 118 5.08 6.68 -20.14
CA ALA A 118 4.95 5.24 -20.41
C ALA A 118 4.80 4.99 -21.92
N VAL A 119 3.98 5.80 -22.61
CA VAL A 119 3.81 5.72 -24.06
C VAL A 119 5.13 6.05 -24.79
N LYS A 120 5.84 7.09 -24.37
CA LYS A 120 7.16 7.45 -24.93
C LYS A 120 8.16 6.30 -24.80
N CYS A 121 8.12 5.59 -23.66
CA CYS A 121 9.00 4.45 -23.41
C CYS A 121 8.54 3.17 -24.14
N GLY A 122 7.37 3.17 -24.76
CA GLY A 122 6.78 1.98 -25.40
C GLY A 122 6.41 0.89 -24.39
N GLY A 123 6.14 1.26 -23.13
CA GLY A 123 5.86 0.31 -22.07
C GLY A 123 4.51 0.51 -21.39
N THR A 124 4.22 -0.30 -20.40
CA THR A 124 3.00 -0.18 -19.59
C THR A 124 3.38 -0.11 -18.11
N LEU A 125 2.99 0.98 -17.47
CA LEU A 125 3.20 1.18 -16.04
C LEU A 125 2.00 0.64 -15.27
N LYS A 126 2.25 -0.26 -14.31
CA LYS A 126 1.22 -0.71 -13.36
C LYS A 126 0.96 0.38 -12.34
N ILE A 127 -0.30 0.68 -12.09
CA ILE A 127 -0.67 1.71 -11.12
C ILE A 127 -1.72 1.22 -10.13
N HIS A 128 -1.67 1.78 -8.91
CA HIS A 128 -2.78 1.70 -7.95
C HIS A 128 -3.33 3.11 -7.73
N ILE A 129 -4.62 3.26 -7.91
CA ILE A 129 -5.32 4.54 -7.69
C ILE A 129 -5.46 4.78 -6.19
N LYS A 130 -5.01 5.94 -5.71
CA LYS A 130 -5.19 6.35 -4.32
C LYS A 130 -6.43 7.24 -4.21
N VAL A 131 -7.41 6.81 -3.41
CA VAL A 131 -8.63 7.57 -3.11
C VAL A 131 -8.46 8.27 -1.77
N ASP A 132 -8.81 9.53 -1.68
CA ASP A 132 -8.93 10.24 -0.40
C ASP A 132 -10.41 10.20 0.02
N THR A 133 -10.66 9.47 1.09
CA THR A 133 -11.99 9.27 1.68
C THR A 133 -12.13 10.03 3.02
N GLY A 134 -11.33 11.08 3.19
CA GLY A 134 -11.40 11.90 4.41
C GLY A 134 -10.13 11.91 5.24
N MET A 135 -9.02 11.32 4.77
CA MET A 135 -7.73 11.51 5.44
C MET A 135 -7.12 12.88 5.12
N SER A 136 -7.52 13.50 4.00
CA SER A 136 -7.16 14.86 3.58
C SER A 136 -5.64 15.06 3.42
N ARG A 137 -4.99 14.07 2.79
CA ARG A 137 -3.54 14.13 2.59
C ARG A 137 -3.14 13.92 1.13
N LEU A 138 -3.49 12.81 0.54
CA LEU A 138 -3.17 12.44 -0.84
C LEU A 138 -4.28 11.56 -1.42
N GLY A 139 -4.60 11.76 -2.67
CA GLY A 139 -5.56 10.91 -3.39
C GLY A 139 -6.60 11.71 -4.16
N TYR A 140 -7.29 11.02 -5.06
CA TYR A 140 -8.47 11.59 -5.71
C TYR A 140 -9.51 11.85 -4.62
N LEU A 141 -9.88 13.11 -4.44
CA LEU A 141 -10.84 13.50 -3.41
C LEU A 141 -12.23 13.04 -3.84
N CYS A 142 -12.86 12.22 -2.99
CA CYS A 142 -14.17 11.63 -3.27
C CYS A 142 -15.17 11.84 -2.13
N ASP A 143 -14.89 12.73 -1.19
CA ASP A 143 -15.77 12.98 -0.06
C ASP A 143 -16.74 14.14 -0.35
N GLY A 144 -17.98 14.00 0.11
CA GLY A 144 -19.00 15.04 -0.02
C GLY A 144 -19.26 15.41 -1.49
N ASP A 145 -19.25 16.71 -1.78
CA ASP A 145 -19.52 17.27 -3.12
C ASP A 145 -18.50 16.85 -4.19
N TYR A 146 -17.36 16.27 -3.78
CA TYR A 146 -16.31 15.85 -4.70
C TYR A 146 -16.46 14.42 -5.21
N PHE A 147 -17.51 13.69 -4.79
CA PHE A 147 -17.69 12.27 -5.14
C PHE A 147 -17.69 12.05 -6.65
N ASP A 148 -18.59 12.71 -7.36
CA ASP A 148 -18.74 12.50 -8.81
C ASP A 148 -17.48 12.95 -9.58
N THR A 149 -16.93 14.10 -9.24
CA THR A 149 -15.71 14.62 -9.87
C THR A 149 -14.52 13.69 -9.63
N GLY A 150 -14.41 13.16 -8.40
CA GLY A 150 -13.38 12.19 -8.05
C GLY A 150 -13.51 10.89 -8.84
N VAL A 151 -14.71 10.35 -8.92
CA VAL A 151 -15.01 9.13 -9.70
C VAL A 151 -14.69 9.34 -11.18
N GLU A 152 -15.09 10.47 -11.77
CA GLU A 152 -14.77 10.80 -13.16
C GLU A 152 -13.26 10.88 -13.41
N GLY A 153 -12.55 11.62 -12.55
CA GLY A 153 -11.09 11.74 -12.64
C GLY A 153 -10.37 10.39 -12.52
N ILE A 154 -10.87 9.49 -11.67
CA ILE A 154 -10.34 8.12 -11.55
C ILE A 154 -10.58 7.35 -12.86
N CYS A 155 -11.80 7.40 -13.40
CA CYS A 155 -12.14 6.70 -14.65
C CYS A 155 -11.26 7.18 -15.82
N GLU A 156 -11.09 8.49 -15.94
CA GLU A 156 -10.20 9.08 -16.94
C GLU A 156 -8.77 8.56 -16.76
N GLY A 157 -8.23 8.64 -15.54
CA GLY A 157 -6.87 8.16 -15.22
C GLY A 157 -6.67 6.68 -15.54
N CYS A 158 -7.69 5.85 -15.25
CA CYS A 158 -7.65 4.40 -15.51
C CYS A 158 -7.74 4.05 -17.01
N SER A 159 -8.18 4.98 -17.84
CA SER A 159 -8.39 4.78 -19.28
C SER A 159 -7.22 5.30 -20.14
N LEU A 160 -6.23 5.92 -19.51
CA LEU A 160 -5.09 6.51 -20.23
C LEU A 160 -4.19 5.42 -20.83
N PRO A 161 -3.67 5.64 -22.05
CA PRO A 161 -2.75 4.67 -22.66
C PRO A 161 -1.44 4.54 -21.88
N GLY A 162 -0.80 3.39 -21.96
CA GLY A 162 0.46 3.13 -21.24
C GLY A 162 0.29 2.91 -19.74
N LEU A 163 -0.95 2.94 -19.19
CA LEU A 163 -1.22 2.66 -17.79
C LEU A 163 -2.07 1.41 -17.64
N TYR A 164 -1.74 0.59 -16.66
CA TYR A 164 -2.55 -0.55 -16.23
C TYR A 164 -2.98 -0.36 -14.78
N ALA A 165 -4.24 0.08 -14.59
CA ALA A 165 -4.81 0.29 -13.26
C ALA A 165 -5.16 -1.07 -12.64
N GLU A 166 -4.16 -1.66 -11.97
CA GLU A 166 -4.25 -2.96 -11.30
C GLU A 166 -5.05 -2.87 -10.00
N GLY A 167 -4.86 -1.77 -9.26
CA GLY A 167 -5.45 -1.66 -7.94
C GLY A 167 -6.02 -0.30 -7.61
N ILE A 168 -6.80 -0.27 -6.52
CA ILE A 168 -7.37 0.95 -5.94
C ILE A 168 -7.29 0.86 -4.41
N PHE A 169 -6.97 1.98 -3.74
CA PHE A 169 -6.83 1.95 -2.28
C PHE A 169 -7.14 3.29 -1.61
N THR A 170 -7.45 3.18 -0.32
CA THR A 170 -7.55 4.33 0.57
C THR A 170 -6.71 4.09 1.83
N HIS A 171 -6.66 5.09 2.70
CA HIS A 171 -6.00 5.00 4.00
C HIS A 171 -6.88 5.67 5.05
N PHE A 172 -7.14 4.95 6.14
CA PHE A 172 -8.00 5.44 7.21
C PHE A 172 -7.25 6.42 8.11
N ALA A 173 -7.92 7.51 8.48
CA ALA A 173 -7.33 8.60 9.25
C ALA A 173 -7.13 8.24 10.73
N VAL A 174 -8.13 7.56 11.33
CA VAL A 174 -8.20 7.37 12.78
C VAL A 174 -8.49 5.91 13.18
N SER A 175 -8.13 4.96 12.35
CA SER A 175 -8.44 3.54 12.60
C SER A 175 -7.64 2.92 13.77
N ASP A 176 -6.64 3.64 14.27
CA ASP A 176 -5.81 3.26 15.42
C ASP A 176 -6.20 4.02 16.71
N GLU A 177 -7.16 4.94 16.63
CA GLU A 177 -7.63 5.72 17.77
C GLU A 177 -8.86 5.04 18.40
N PRO A 178 -8.94 4.99 19.74
CA PRO A 178 -10.10 4.42 20.43
C PRO A 178 -11.29 5.38 20.42
N GLY A 179 -12.49 4.86 20.58
CA GLY A 179 -13.72 5.63 20.75
C GLY A 179 -14.69 5.46 19.60
N ASP A 180 -15.97 5.66 19.92
CA ASP A 180 -17.07 5.44 18.97
C ASP A 180 -17.05 6.43 17.80
N ALA A 181 -16.64 7.68 18.03
CA ALA A 181 -16.51 8.67 16.97
C ALA A 181 -15.44 8.27 15.94
N CYS A 182 -14.27 7.78 16.39
CA CYS A 182 -13.20 7.33 15.51
C CYS A 182 -13.61 6.06 14.73
N LYS A 183 -14.31 5.18 15.41
CA LYS A 183 -14.88 3.98 14.78
C LYS A 183 -15.91 4.35 13.70
N ALA A 184 -16.86 5.23 14.03
CA ALA A 184 -17.88 5.69 13.07
C ALA A 184 -17.23 6.38 11.86
N TYR A 185 -16.19 7.20 12.09
CA TYR A 185 -15.46 7.86 11.01
C TYR A 185 -14.76 6.84 10.10
N THR A 186 -14.12 5.83 10.69
CA THR A 186 -13.45 4.76 9.92
C THR A 186 -14.47 3.95 9.10
N GLU A 187 -15.64 3.67 9.67
CA GLU A 187 -16.74 2.99 8.95
C GLU A 187 -17.26 3.86 7.81
N HIS A 188 -17.41 5.16 8.01
CA HIS A 188 -17.78 6.11 6.96
C HIS A 188 -16.76 6.10 5.82
N GLN A 189 -15.45 6.21 6.13
CA GLN A 189 -14.39 6.14 5.12
C GLN A 189 -14.43 4.82 4.33
N PHE A 190 -14.70 3.71 5.00
CA PHE A 190 -14.80 2.40 4.36
C PHE A 190 -16.02 2.32 3.43
N GLN A 191 -17.18 2.82 3.88
CA GLN A 191 -18.40 2.84 3.06
C GLN A 191 -18.17 3.70 1.81
N LEU A 192 -17.64 4.90 1.99
CA LEU A 192 -17.31 5.81 0.90
C LEU A 192 -16.35 5.16 -0.11
N PHE A 193 -15.30 4.49 0.39
CA PHE A 193 -14.36 3.76 -0.48
C PHE A 193 -15.05 2.67 -1.30
N THR A 194 -15.99 1.96 -0.68
CA THR A 194 -16.77 0.92 -1.34
C THR A 194 -17.65 1.50 -2.45
N ASP A 195 -18.29 2.64 -2.18
CA ASP A 195 -19.16 3.33 -3.13
C ASP A 195 -18.35 3.86 -4.32
N VAL A 196 -17.17 4.43 -4.06
CA VAL A 196 -16.23 4.86 -5.12
C VAL A 196 -15.84 3.66 -6.01
N ILE A 197 -15.43 2.53 -5.40
CA ILE A 197 -15.06 1.32 -6.17
C ILE A 197 -16.22 0.90 -7.06
N LYS A 198 -17.42 0.80 -6.49
CA LYS A 198 -18.62 0.38 -7.22
C LYS A 198 -18.85 1.29 -8.43
N SER A 199 -18.89 2.60 -8.21
CA SER A 199 -19.15 3.60 -9.27
C SER A 199 -18.09 3.56 -10.36
N VAL A 200 -16.81 3.47 -9.97
CA VAL A 200 -15.69 3.42 -10.93
C VAL A 200 -15.75 2.12 -11.76
N GLU A 201 -15.94 0.97 -11.10
CA GLU A 201 -15.99 -0.33 -11.79
C GLU A 201 -17.18 -0.44 -12.74
N GLU A 202 -18.34 0.11 -12.35
CA GLU A 202 -19.52 0.20 -13.21
C GLU A 202 -19.24 1.06 -14.46
N LYS A 203 -18.64 2.24 -14.27
CA LYS A 203 -18.31 3.14 -15.39
C LYS A 203 -17.25 2.54 -16.33
N LEU A 204 -16.23 1.86 -15.76
CA LEU A 204 -15.14 1.24 -16.54
C LEU A 204 -15.55 -0.10 -17.20
N GLY A 205 -16.63 -0.73 -16.76
CA GLY A 205 -17.04 -2.06 -17.22
C GLY A 205 -16.06 -3.17 -16.83
N ARG A 206 -15.19 -2.93 -15.84
CA ARG A 206 -14.20 -3.92 -15.36
C ARG A 206 -13.90 -3.72 -13.88
N ARG A 207 -13.40 -4.77 -13.25
CA ARG A 207 -13.03 -4.75 -11.83
C ARG A 207 -11.53 -4.52 -11.64
N PHE A 208 -11.17 -3.89 -10.53
CA PHE A 208 -9.77 -3.85 -10.08
C PHE A 208 -9.37 -5.23 -9.57
N ALA A 209 -8.16 -5.66 -9.92
CA ALA A 209 -7.59 -6.93 -9.45
C ALA A 209 -7.29 -6.87 -7.93
N ILE A 210 -6.95 -5.68 -7.44
CA ILE A 210 -6.55 -5.46 -6.03
C ILE A 210 -7.31 -4.26 -5.47
N ARG A 211 -7.96 -4.45 -4.30
CA ARG A 211 -8.62 -3.37 -3.56
C ARG A 211 -8.08 -3.42 -2.13
N HIS A 212 -7.50 -2.31 -1.64
CA HIS A 212 -6.88 -2.35 -0.32
C HIS A 212 -7.11 -1.08 0.50
N CYS A 213 -7.25 -1.22 1.82
CA CYS A 213 -7.55 -0.06 2.69
C CYS A 213 -7.06 -0.19 4.13
N ALA A 214 -7.08 -1.35 4.72
CA ALA A 214 -6.85 -1.50 6.16
C ALA A 214 -5.35 -1.49 6.53
N ASN A 215 -5.04 -0.91 7.66
CA ASN A 215 -3.72 -0.98 8.30
C ASN A 215 -3.76 -1.95 9.51
N THR A 216 -2.63 -2.16 10.11
CA THR A 216 -2.48 -3.09 11.26
C THR A 216 -3.37 -2.79 12.46
N UNK A 217 -3.44 -1.74 12.71
CA UNK A 217 -4.24 -1.28 13.81
C UNK A 217 -5.72 -1.57 13.57
N UNK A 218 -6.09 -1.42 12.39
CA UNK A 218 -7.39 -1.74 12.01
C UNK A 218 -7.68 -3.21 12.09
N UNK A 219 -6.71 -3.93 11.88
CA UNK A 219 -6.77 -5.32 11.95
C UNK A 219 -6.75 -5.84 13.37
N UNK A 220 -6.25 -4.97 14.08
CA UNK A 220 -6.17 -5.41 15.41
C UNK A 220 -7.25 -4.91 16.31
N UNK A 221 -7.66 -3.88 15.91
CA UNK A 221 -8.59 -3.27 16.75
C UNK A 221 -10.02 -3.35 16.28
N UNK A 222 -10.28 -3.08 15.22
CA UNK A 222 -11.62 -3.06 14.88
C UNK A 222 -11.91 -3.61 13.56
N LEU A 223 -11.70 -4.70 13.27
CA LEU A 223 -12.30 -5.25 12.06
C LEU A 223 -13.83 -5.25 12.20
N PRO A 224 -14.53 -4.33 11.62
CA PRO A 224 -16.00 -4.41 11.59
C PRO A 224 -16.38 -5.74 10.92
N ARG A 225 -17.40 -6.41 11.46
CA ARG A 225 -17.90 -7.70 10.90
C ARG A 225 -18.25 -7.58 9.41
N ASN A 226 -18.54 -6.36 8.96
CA ASN A 226 -18.87 -6.06 7.56
C ASN A 226 -17.61 -6.01 6.67
N MET A 227 -16.47 -5.59 7.20
CA MET A 227 -15.19 -5.65 6.45
C MET A 227 -14.73 -7.10 6.23
N ALA A 228 -15.05 -8.00 7.16
CA ALA A 228 -14.74 -9.44 7.00
C ALA A 228 -15.54 -10.06 5.84
N ARG A 229 -16.70 -9.51 5.50
CA ARG A 229 -17.49 -9.94 4.32
C ARG A 229 -16.88 -9.45 3.00
N TYR A 230 -16.19 -8.32 3.01
CA TYR A 230 -15.44 -7.82 1.84
C TYR A 230 -14.09 -8.53 1.68
N GLY A 231 -13.66 -9.28 2.71
CA GLY A 231 -12.40 -10.01 2.75
C GLY A 231 -12.27 -11.18 1.77
N LYS A 232 -13.29 -11.44 0.95
CA LYS A 232 -13.15 -12.46 -0.11
C LYS A 232 -12.34 -11.96 -1.32
N THR A 233 -12.03 -10.65 -1.40
CA THR A 233 -11.28 -10.05 -2.52
C THR A 233 -10.43 -8.84 -2.11
N GLY A 234 -10.19 -8.63 -0.81
CA GLY A 234 -9.46 -7.45 -0.30
C GLY A 234 -7.97 -7.71 -0.03
N THR A 235 -7.20 -6.63 0.04
CA THR A 235 -5.79 -6.66 0.45
C THR A 235 -5.63 -5.83 1.73
N PHE A 236 -4.99 -6.39 2.74
CA PHE A 236 -4.67 -5.64 3.96
C PHE A 236 -3.25 -5.11 3.91
N VAL A 237 -3.11 -3.83 4.23
CA VAL A 237 -1.81 -3.15 4.38
C VAL A 237 -1.35 -3.31 5.83
N ILE A 238 -0.29 -4.03 6.05
CA ILE A 238 0.16 -4.38 7.39
C ILE A 238 1.56 -3.83 7.68
N ARG A 239 1.69 -3.16 8.83
CA ARG A 239 2.98 -2.80 9.43
C ARG A 239 3.33 -3.85 10.48
N LEU A 240 4.46 -4.49 10.31
CA LEU A 240 4.98 -5.46 11.28
C LEU A 240 5.86 -4.75 12.30
N TRP A 241 5.40 -4.61 13.53
CA TRP A 241 6.18 -3.95 14.58
C TRP A 241 6.21 -4.74 15.88
N ARG A 242 7.39 -4.98 16.38
CA ARG A 242 7.71 -4.97 17.81
C ARG A 242 9.24 -4.85 17.98
N ILE A 243 9.71 -3.69 18.42
CA ILE A 243 11.09 -3.50 18.86
C ILE A 243 11.15 -3.88 20.34
N ARG A 244 11.97 -4.87 20.69
CA ARG A 244 12.46 -4.96 22.08
C ARG A 244 13.69 -4.07 22.14
N ARG A 245 13.54 -2.86 22.68
CA ARG A 245 14.70 -2.08 23.09
C ARG A 245 15.24 -2.71 24.37
N ARG A 246 16.39 -3.34 24.28
CA ARG A 246 17.15 -3.70 25.46
C ARG A 246 18.12 -2.55 25.75
N THR A 247 17.84 -1.77 26.79
CA THR A 247 18.81 -0.85 27.38
C THR A 247 19.59 -1.62 28.45
N TRP A 248 20.88 -1.71 28.28
CA TRP A 248 21.75 -2.18 29.34
C TRP A 248 22.04 -0.98 30.26
N THR A 249 21.69 -1.07 31.52
CA THR A 249 22.14 -0.17 32.57
C THR A 249 23.54 -0.62 33.04
#